data_ef8c3bbc91b2d70a5e4fb50abc47f959
#
_entry.id   ef8c3bbc91b2d70a5e4fb50abc47f959
#
_cell.length_a   1.000
_cell.length_b   1.000
_cell.length_c   1.000
_cell.angle_alpha   90.00
_cell.angle_beta   90.00
_cell.angle_gamma   90.00
#
_symmetry.space_group_name_H-M   'P 1'
#
loop_
_entity.id
_entity.type
_entity.pdbx_description
1 polymer ?
#
loop_
_entity_poly.entity_id
_entity_poly.type
_entity_poly.pdbx_seq_one_letter_code
_entity_poly.pdbx_strand_id
1 'polypeptide(L)'
;GLPKGIWAFFNASPYIDYVSKGHKVWISTNMQFLLENVSLFEALKPYVVSEKNFIEKAQKYDCEDVFAIIRMTLVVTTQRIQGESYNRKSPNCIAEQSTRYVNLAKRGGVQICRPHWETTAKWYQRWASHFGYWVAEKVYNFLLFTGLKPEDARGNLTFNTYTICGYTYSLSEWRHIIDMRLRNMTGMAHLDARIVAEQISDIINSRMRQYLPNFEI
;
A
#
# COMPACT_ATOMS: atom_id res chain seq x y z
N GLY A 1 -24.25 -23.38 6.70
CA GLY A 1 -23.39 -23.21 5.52
C GLY A 1 -23.62 -21.83 4.89
N LEU A 2 -22.66 -21.33 4.15
CA LEU A 2 -22.79 -20.05 3.44
C LEU A 2 -23.99 -20.08 2.49
N PRO A 3 -24.77 -18.99 2.35
CA PRO A 3 -25.86 -18.90 1.39
C PRO A 3 -25.38 -19.19 -0.05
N LYS A 4 -26.17 -19.93 -0.83
CA LYS A 4 -25.78 -20.40 -2.17
C LYS A 4 -25.34 -19.26 -3.13
N GLY A 5 -25.90 -18.05 -3.01
CA GLY A 5 -25.55 -16.89 -3.86
C GLY A 5 -24.16 -16.28 -3.57
N ILE A 6 -23.55 -16.55 -2.41
CA ILE A 6 -22.25 -15.97 -2.02
C ILE A 6 -21.10 -16.49 -2.91
N TRP A 7 -21.17 -17.73 -3.40
CA TRP A 7 -20.14 -18.31 -4.24
C TRP A 7 -19.93 -17.55 -5.56
N ALA A 8 -20.98 -16.93 -6.10
CA ALA A 8 -20.87 -16.10 -7.30
C ALA A 8 -19.98 -14.87 -7.06
N PHE A 9 -20.03 -14.27 -5.86
CA PHE A 9 -19.18 -13.12 -5.50
C PHE A 9 -17.72 -13.50 -5.37
N PHE A 10 -17.40 -14.70 -4.88
CA PHE A 10 -16.01 -15.12 -4.68
C PHE A 10 -15.24 -15.25 -6.00
N ASN A 11 -15.90 -15.72 -7.03
CA ASN A 11 -15.28 -15.90 -8.35
C ASN A 11 -15.32 -14.64 -9.21
N ALA A 12 -16.21 -13.70 -8.93
CA ALA A 12 -16.43 -12.51 -9.76
C ALA A 12 -15.68 -11.27 -9.26
N SER A 13 -15.20 -11.27 -8.03
CA SER A 13 -14.60 -10.09 -7.43
C SER A 13 -13.10 -10.24 -7.17
N PRO A 14 -12.25 -9.31 -7.70
CA PRO A 14 -10.82 -9.28 -7.42
C PRO A 14 -10.50 -8.84 -5.97
N TYR A 15 -11.51 -8.48 -5.18
CA TYR A 15 -11.36 -8.00 -3.80
C TYR A 15 -11.62 -9.07 -2.75
N ILE A 16 -11.96 -10.28 -3.17
CA ILE A 16 -12.18 -11.42 -2.29
C ILE A 16 -11.14 -12.48 -2.62
N ASP A 17 -10.32 -12.82 -1.64
CA ASP A 17 -9.48 -14.00 -1.67
C ASP A 17 -10.12 -15.09 -0.83
N TYR A 18 -10.10 -16.33 -1.29
CA TYR A 18 -10.57 -17.45 -0.50
C TYR A 18 -9.72 -18.70 -0.70
N VAL A 19 -9.67 -19.52 0.32
CA VAL A 19 -9.07 -20.85 0.30
C VAL A 19 -10.07 -21.85 0.87
N SER A 20 -10.22 -23.00 0.22
CA SER A 20 -11.11 -24.06 0.67
C SER A 20 -10.35 -25.36 0.91
N LYS A 21 -10.65 -26.03 2.05
CA LYS A 21 -10.14 -27.38 2.35
C LYS A 21 -11.28 -28.21 2.97
N GLY A 22 -11.71 -29.25 2.25
CA GLY A 22 -12.87 -30.06 2.63
C GLY A 22 -14.15 -29.22 2.68
N HIS A 23 -14.80 -29.20 3.84
CA HIS A 23 -16.03 -28.42 4.06
C HIS A 23 -15.79 -27.02 4.66
N LYS A 24 -14.55 -26.58 4.74
CA LYS A 24 -14.17 -25.30 5.33
C LYS A 24 -13.69 -24.33 4.26
N VAL A 25 -14.04 -23.07 4.46
CA VAL A 25 -13.64 -21.97 3.59
C VAL A 25 -13.11 -20.85 4.46
N TRP A 26 -11.95 -20.33 4.12
CA TRP A 26 -11.38 -19.11 4.66
C TRP A 26 -11.52 -18.02 3.62
N ILE A 27 -11.96 -16.86 4.07
CA ILE A 27 -12.24 -15.72 3.19
C ILE A 27 -11.51 -14.51 3.75
N SER A 28 -10.87 -13.75 2.87
CA SER A 28 -10.28 -12.47 3.17
C SER A 28 -10.75 -11.42 2.15
N THR A 29 -11.11 -10.24 2.63
CA THR A 29 -11.55 -9.13 1.78
C THR A 29 -11.21 -7.79 2.45
N ASN A 30 -11.40 -6.67 1.74
CA ASN A 30 -11.23 -5.36 2.32
C ASN A 30 -12.57 -4.76 2.79
N MET A 31 -12.49 -3.84 3.76
CA MET A 31 -13.68 -3.22 4.35
C MET A 31 -14.43 -2.35 3.34
N GLN A 32 -13.75 -1.68 2.41
CA GLN A 32 -14.39 -0.86 1.39
C GLN A 32 -15.33 -1.69 0.51
N PHE A 33 -14.85 -2.84 0.04
CA PHE A 33 -15.67 -3.76 -0.76
C PHE A 33 -16.91 -4.24 0.01
N LEU A 34 -16.77 -4.53 1.33
CA LEU A 34 -17.90 -4.92 2.17
C LEU A 34 -18.93 -3.79 2.34
N LEU A 35 -18.47 -2.55 2.48
CA LEU A 35 -19.36 -1.38 2.59
C LEU A 35 -20.09 -1.07 1.27
N GLU A 36 -19.45 -1.34 0.14
CA GLU A 36 -20.08 -1.22 -1.18
C GLU A 36 -21.06 -2.38 -1.47
N ASN A 37 -20.94 -3.51 -0.76
CA ASN A 37 -21.77 -4.71 -0.91
C ASN A 37 -22.42 -5.11 0.43
N VAL A 38 -23.29 -4.26 0.95
CA VAL A 38 -23.87 -4.38 2.30
C VAL A 38 -24.57 -5.73 2.53
N SER A 39 -25.28 -6.27 1.55
CA SER A 39 -25.95 -7.57 1.66
C SER A 39 -24.95 -8.72 1.88
N LEU A 40 -23.80 -8.68 1.20
CA LEU A 40 -22.71 -9.62 1.39
C LEU A 40 -22.07 -9.44 2.77
N PHE A 41 -21.87 -8.20 3.20
CA PHE A 41 -21.32 -7.90 4.53
C PHE A 41 -22.21 -8.49 5.65
N GLU A 42 -23.50 -8.22 5.61
CA GLU A 42 -24.44 -8.78 6.62
C GLU A 42 -24.45 -10.32 6.63
N ALA A 43 -24.36 -10.95 5.45
CA ALA A 43 -24.28 -12.40 5.33
C ALA A 43 -22.96 -12.99 5.89
N LEU A 44 -21.84 -12.27 5.77
CA LEU A 44 -20.52 -12.73 6.24
C LEU A 44 -20.25 -12.35 7.70
N LYS A 45 -20.89 -11.33 8.23
CA LYS A 45 -20.67 -10.79 9.57
C LYS A 45 -20.67 -11.84 10.70
N PRO A 46 -21.56 -12.87 10.71
CA PRO A 46 -21.53 -13.92 11.74
C PRO A 46 -20.27 -14.80 11.71
N TYR A 47 -19.52 -14.77 10.61
CA TYR A 47 -18.32 -15.60 10.39
C TYR A 47 -17.01 -14.83 10.56
N VAL A 48 -17.09 -13.53 10.83
CA VAL A 48 -15.90 -12.69 11.08
C VAL A 48 -15.19 -13.18 12.33
N VAL A 49 -13.88 -13.38 12.21
CA VAL A 49 -13.03 -13.83 13.32
C VAL A 49 -11.83 -12.91 13.46
N SER A 50 -11.19 -12.90 14.63
CA SER A 50 -9.92 -12.19 14.81
C SER A 50 -8.81 -12.84 13.99
N GLU A 51 -7.77 -12.06 13.65
CA GLU A 51 -6.57 -12.53 12.95
C GLU A 51 -5.98 -13.77 13.65
N LYS A 52 -5.84 -13.72 14.98
CA LYS A 52 -5.34 -14.84 15.77
C LYS A 52 -6.17 -16.11 15.56
N ASN A 53 -7.50 -16.04 15.73
CA ASN A 53 -8.39 -17.16 15.54
C ASN A 53 -8.39 -17.68 14.09
N PHE A 54 -8.19 -16.80 13.12
CA PHE A 54 -8.08 -17.16 11.71
C PHE A 54 -6.84 -18.04 11.47
N ILE A 55 -5.70 -17.61 12.00
CA ILE A 55 -4.42 -18.32 11.87
C ILE A 55 -4.45 -19.64 12.65
N GLU A 56 -4.91 -19.64 13.92
CA GLU A 56 -5.01 -20.86 14.72
C GLU A 56 -5.90 -21.93 14.08
N LYS A 57 -7.02 -21.51 13.47
CA LYS A 57 -7.87 -22.43 12.71
C LYS A 57 -7.19 -22.94 11.44
N ALA A 58 -6.46 -22.12 10.73
CA ALA A 58 -5.70 -22.55 9.56
C ALA A 58 -4.66 -23.62 9.92
N GLN A 59 -3.89 -23.40 10.99
CA GLN A 59 -2.92 -24.36 11.52
C GLN A 59 -3.60 -25.65 11.97
N LYS A 60 -4.69 -25.56 12.75
CA LYS A 60 -5.46 -26.73 13.23
C LYS A 60 -5.94 -27.64 12.11
N TYR A 61 -6.24 -27.08 10.94
CA TYR A 61 -6.72 -27.83 9.77
C TYR A 61 -5.62 -28.06 8.73
N ASP A 62 -4.36 -27.78 9.07
CA ASP A 62 -3.20 -27.95 8.21
C ASP A 62 -3.43 -27.31 6.82
N CYS A 63 -3.84 -26.04 6.84
CA CYS A 63 -4.17 -25.27 5.64
C CYS A 63 -3.27 -24.04 5.51
N GLU A 64 -2.00 -24.25 5.16
CA GLU A 64 -0.99 -23.18 5.07
C GLU A 64 -1.30 -22.17 3.97
N ASP A 65 -1.95 -22.57 2.88
CA ASP A 65 -2.37 -21.67 1.79
C ASP A 65 -3.21 -20.48 2.28
N VAL A 66 -3.88 -20.65 3.42
CA VAL A 66 -4.67 -19.59 4.06
C VAL A 66 -3.82 -18.39 4.45
N PHE A 67 -2.54 -18.57 4.75
CA PHE A 67 -1.68 -17.45 5.13
C PHE A 67 -1.47 -16.49 3.96
N ALA A 68 -1.45 -16.99 2.73
CA ALA A 68 -1.29 -16.17 1.52
C ALA A 68 -2.41 -15.11 1.35
N ILE A 69 -3.62 -15.39 1.85
CA ILE A 69 -4.78 -14.49 1.72
C ILE A 69 -4.95 -13.52 2.91
N ILE A 70 -4.12 -13.60 3.95
CA ILE A 70 -4.16 -12.63 5.05
C ILE A 70 -3.83 -11.24 4.49
N ARG A 71 -4.69 -10.25 4.77
CA ARG A 71 -4.49 -8.87 4.33
C ARG A 71 -3.85 -8.04 5.42
N MET A 72 -2.83 -7.25 5.03
CA MET A 72 -2.20 -6.26 5.89
C MET A 72 -2.32 -4.89 5.27
N THR A 73 -2.72 -3.91 6.10
CA THR A 73 -2.67 -2.50 5.75
C THR A 73 -1.36 -1.91 6.27
N LEU A 74 -0.54 -1.41 5.36
CA LEU A 74 0.68 -0.68 5.69
C LEU A 74 0.54 0.78 5.24
N VAL A 75 0.93 1.69 6.12
CA VAL A 75 1.01 3.11 5.81
C VAL A 75 2.46 3.43 5.47
N VAL A 76 2.69 3.81 4.23
CA VAL A 76 4.02 4.09 3.68
C VAL A 76 4.17 5.58 3.45
N THR A 77 5.21 6.15 4.03
CA THR A 77 5.63 7.53 3.80
C THR A 77 6.84 7.52 2.86
N THR A 78 6.70 8.13 1.69
CA THR A 78 7.75 8.09 0.67
C THR A 78 7.64 9.25 -0.32
N GLN A 79 8.52 9.29 -1.32
CA GLN A 79 8.41 10.14 -2.48
C GLN A 79 7.20 9.73 -3.33
N ARG A 80 6.52 10.69 -3.94
CA ARG A 80 5.36 10.42 -4.79
C ARG A 80 5.67 9.42 -5.90
N ILE A 81 6.81 9.56 -6.57
CA ILE A 81 7.21 8.62 -7.63
C ILE A 81 7.41 7.18 -7.11
N GLN A 82 7.87 7.03 -5.87
CA GLN A 82 8.01 5.70 -5.26
C GLN A 82 6.67 5.14 -4.81
N GLY A 83 5.76 5.98 -4.32
CA GLY A 83 4.37 5.58 -4.06
C GLY A 83 3.73 4.94 -5.29
N GLU A 84 3.84 5.57 -6.46
CA GLU A 84 3.32 5.03 -7.72
C GLU A 84 3.94 3.67 -8.09
N SER A 85 5.17 3.39 -7.68
CA SER A 85 5.83 2.11 -7.94
C SER A 85 5.19 0.93 -7.20
N TYR A 86 4.40 1.18 -6.15
CA TYR A 86 3.64 0.19 -5.38
C TYR A 86 2.16 0.09 -5.79
N ASN A 87 1.66 1.03 -6.60
CA ASN A 87 0.26 1.12 -7.05
C ASN A 87 -0.09 0.10 -8.16
N ARG A 88 0.66 -0.98 -8.33
CA ARG A 88 0.57 -1.85 -9.52
C ARG A 88 -0.35 -3.06 -9.35
N LYS A 89 -1.06 -3.23 -8.24
CA LYS A 89 -1.83 -4.45 -8.02
C LYS A 89 -3.33 -4.20 -7.99
N SER A 90 -3.90 -3.74 -6.95
CA SER A 90 -5.35 -3.65 -6.84
C SER A 90 -5.79 -2.21 -6.62
N PRO A 91 -6.62 -1.63 -7.50
CA PRO A 91 -6.98 -0.20 -7.44
C PRO A 91 -7.73 0.18 -6.18
N ASN A 92 -8.53 -0.72 -5.60
CA ASN A 92 -9.37 -0.40 -4.42
C ASN A 92 -8.70 -0.70 -3.07
N CYS A 93 -7.41 -1.00 -3.08
CA CYS A 93 -6.64 -1.28 -1.86
C CYS A 93 -5.63 -0.18 -1.54
N ILE A 94 -5.74 0.98 -2.18
CA ILE A 94 -4.79 2.08 -2.11
C ILE A 94 -5.51 3.35 -1.69
N ALA A 95 -5.02 3.97 -0.63
CA ALA A 95 -5.44 5.30 -0.19
C ALA A 95 -4.21 6.22 -0.17
N GLU A 96 -4.09 7.12 -1.14
CA GLU A 96 -3.01 8.10 -1.20
C GLU A 96 -3.49 9.48 -0.76
N GLN A 97 -2.62 10.21 -0.04
CA GLN A 97 -2.89 11.60 0.33
C GLN A 97 -3.12 12.44 -0.93
N SER A 98 -4.34 12.95 -1.08
CA SER A 98 -4.71 13.76 -2.24
C SER A 98 -4.02 15.12 -2.22
N THR A 99 -3.39 15.49 -3.33
CA THR A 99 -2.92 16.86 -3.59
C THR A 99 -3.92 17.70 -4.39
N ARG A 100 -5.10 17.14 -4.72
CA ARG A 100 -6.18 17.88 -5.40
C ARG A 100 -6.89 18.83 -4.44
N TYR A 101 -7.21 18.34 -3.25
CA TYR A 101 -8.00 19.08 -2.25
C TYR A 101 -7.13 19.65 -1.13
N VAL A 102 -5.89 19.21 -1.01
CA VAL A 102 -4.98 19.63 0.05
C VAL A 102 -4.14 20.80 -0.45
N ASN A 103 -4.34 21.98 0.14
CA ASN A 103 -3.45 23.12 -0.06
C ASN A 103 -2.20 22.94 0.82
N LEU A 104 -1.09 22.55 0.20
CA LEU A 104 0.16 22.28 0.93
C LEU A 104 0.71 23.55 1.60
N ALA A 105 0.53 24.73 0.99
CA ALA A 105 0.98 26.00 1.58
C ALA A 105 0.33 26.27 2.95
N LYS A 106 -0.94 25.85 3.14
CA LYS A 106 -1.66 26.00 4.41
C LYS A 106 -1.33 24.90 5.44
N ARG A 107 -0.60 23.84 5.03
CA ARG A 107 -0.24 22.69 5.85
C ARG A 107 1.25 22.60 6.18
N GLY A 108 1.93 23.73 6.22
CA GLY A 108 3.36 23.79 6.58
C GLY A 108 4.32 23.78 5.39
N GLY A 109 3.82 23.99 4.18
CA GLY A 109 4.64 24.05 2.95
C GLY A 109 4.74 22.73 2.20
N VAL A 110 5.46 22.75 1.08
CA VAL A 110 5.75 21.56 0.29
C VAL A 110 6.89 20.77 0.95
N GLN A 111 6.56 19.60 1.44
CA GLN A 111 7.54 18.69 2.05
C GLN A 111 8.18 17.83 0.96
N ILE A 112 9.49 17.64 1.06
CA ILE A 112 10.26 16.79 0.14
C ILE A 112 10.78 15.57 0.88
N CYS A 113 10.49 14.39 0.36
CA CYS A 113 11.15 13.17 0.77
C CYS A 113 12.45 13.04 -0.03
N ARG A 114 13.57 13.29 0.64
CA ARG A 114 14.88 13.33 -0.02
C ARG A 114 15.27 11.96 -0.56
N PRO A 115 15.68 11.85 -1.83
CA PRO A 115 16.13 10.60 -2.40
C PRO A 115 17.46 10.14 -1.79
N HIS A 116 17.68 8.84 -1.71
CA HIS A 116 18.87 8.26 -1.07
C HIS A 116 20.17 8.69 -1.74
N TRP A 117 20.18 8.95 -3.06
CA TRP A 117 21.38 9.38 -3.76
C TRP A 117 21.97 10.69 -3.20
N GLU A 118 21.18 11.53 -2.53
CA GLU A 118 21.68 12.76 -1.89
C GLU A 118 22.67 12.47 -0.76
N THR A 119 22.68 11.28 -0.19
CA THR A 119 23.63 10.89 0.89
C THR A 119 25.07 10.79 0.36
N THR A 120 25.24 10.36 -0.89
CA THR A 120 26.54 10.17 -1.53
C THR A 120 26.87 11.25 -2.57
N ALA A 121 25.93 12.16 -2.84
CA ALA A 121 26.06 13.18 -3.85
C ALA A 121 27.09 14.26 -3.49
N LYS A 122 27.73 14.82 -4.49
CA LYS A 122 28.60 15.99 -4.35
C LYS A 122 27.78 17.23 -3.96
N TRP A 123 28.40 18.17 -3.25
CA TRP A 123 27.71 19.35 -2.70
C TRP A 123 26.91 20.13 -3.76
N TYR A 124 27.47 20.32 -4.97
CA TYR A 124 26.81 21.06 -6.05
C TYR A 124 25.59 20.33 -6.62
N GLN A 125 25.59 18.99 -6.60
CA GLN A 125 24.44 18.18 -7.04
C GLN A 125 23.29 18.34 -6.03
N ARG A 126 23.58 18.27 -4.73
CA ARG A 126 22.60 18.54 -3.67
C ARG A 126 22.07 19.95 -3.75
N TRP A 127 22.97 20.95 -3.95
CA TRP A 127 22.57 22.34 -4.11
C TRP A 127 21.61 22.52 -5.28
N ALA A 128 21.90 21.96 -6.45
CA ALA A 128 21.05 22.05 -7.64
C ALA A 128 19.68 21.40 -7.39
N SER A 129 19.66 20.22 -6.73
CA SER A 129 18.42 19.54 -6.36
C SER A 129 17.56 20.39 -5.40
N HIS A 130 18.17 20.92 -4.34
CA HIS A 130 17.47 21.76 -3.37
C HIS A 130 16.98 23.08 -3.96
N PHE A 131 17.76 23.68 -4.86
CA PHE A 131 17.31 24.84 -5.62
C PHE A 131 16.09 24.52 -6.48
N GLY A 132 16.08 23.37 -7.15
CA GLY A 132 14.92 22.89 -7.91
C GLY A 132 13.67 22.71 -7.03
N TYR A 133 13.81 22.13 -5.84
CA TYR A 133 12.70 22.01 -4.90
C TYR A 133 12.18 23.37 -4.44
N TRP A 134 13.07 24.28 -4.11
CA TRP A 134 12.71 25.64 -3.72
C TRP A 134 11.96 26.38 -4.84
N VAL A 135 12.43 26.32 -6.07
CA VAL A 135 11.76 26.94 -7.23
C VAL A 135 10.36 26.34 -7.40
N ALA A 136 10.24 25.01 -7.37
CA ALA A 136 8.96 24.34 -7.52
C ALA A 136 7.94 24.78 -6.45
N GLU A 137 8.37 24.90 -5.20
CA GLU A 137 7.53 25.40 -4.12
C GLU A 137 7.12 26.87 -4.33
N LYS A 138 8.05 27.73 -4.76
CA LYS A 138 7.73 29.15 -5.04
C LYS A 138 6.73 29.29 -6.18
N VAL A 139 6.90 28.52 -7.25
CA VAL A 139 5.95 28.51 -8.38
C VAL A 139 4.57 28.02 -7.91
N TYR A 140 4.51 26.92 -7.17
CA TYR A 140 3.27 26.40 -6.62
C TYR A 140 2.54 27.44 -5.77
N ASN A 141 3.24 28.09 -4.84
CA ASN A 141 2.68 29.10 -3.95
C ASN A 141 2.22 30.35 -4.71
N PHE A 142 2.98 30.78 -5.72
CA PHE A 142 2.61 31.90 -6.59
C PHE A 142 1.32 31.61 -7.36
N LEU A 143 1.18 30.42 -7.93
CA LEU A 143 -0.03 30.00 -8.64
C LEU A 143 -1.26 30.00 -7.72
N LEU A 144 -1.13 29.51 -6.49
CA LEU A 144 -2.20 29.59 -5.50
C LEU A 144 -2.54 31.03 -5.13
N PHE A 145 -1.53 31.91 -5.02
CA PHE A 145 -1.75 33.33 -4.73
C PHE A 145 -2.51 34.03 -5.87
N THR A 146 -2.28 33.65 -7.12
CA THR A 146 -3.03 34.17 -8.29
C THR A 146 -4.44 33.60 -8.41
N GLY A 147 -4.87 32.74 -7.48
CA GLY A 147 -6.23 32.18 -7.43
C GLY A 147 -6.38 30.81 -8.09
N LEU A 148 -5.30 30.19 -8.58
CA LEU A 148 -5.37 28.83 -9.10
C LEU A 148 -5.71 27.83 -7.99
N LYS A 149 -6.48 26.81 -8.33
CA LYS A 149 -6.80 25.75 -7.38
C LYS A 149 -5.60 24.84 -7.12
N PRO A 150 -5.50 24.18 -5.94
CA PRO A 150 -4.42 23.22 -5.66
C PRO A 150 -4.30 22.11 -6.72
N GLU A 151 -5.43 21.66 -7.28
CA GLU A 151 -5.46 20.60 -8.30
C GLU A 151 -4.73 20.99 -9.60
N ASP A 152 -4.69 22.28 -9.94
CA ASP A 152 -3.99 22.80 -11.11
C ASP A 152 -2.54 23.18 -10.77
N ALA A 153 -2.34 23.87 -9.65
CA ALA A 153 -1.01 24.33 -9.21
C ALA A 153 -0.04 23.17 -8.93
N ARG A 154 -0.55 22.01 -8.45
CA ARG A 154 0.27 20.82 -8.10
C ARG A 154 1.09 20.25 -9.26
N GLY A 155 0.75 20.54 -10.51
CA GLY A 155 1.51 20.10 -11.68
C GLY A 155 2.97 20.59 -11.68
N ASN A 156 3.28 21.63 -10.89
CA ASN A 156 4.63 22.18 -10.73
C ASN A 156 5.41 21.54 -9.55
N LEU A 157 4.81 20.64 -8.80
CA LEU A 157 5.48 19.92 -7.72
C LEU A 157 6.41 18.84 -8.28
N THR A 158 7.54 18.62 -7.59
CA THR A 158 8.49 17.60 -8.00
C THR A 158 8.00 16.19 -7.64
N PHE A 159 8.49 15.19 -8.35
CA PHE A 159 8.25 13.78 -8.03
C PHE A 159 8.77 13.34 -6.65
N ASN A 160 9.71 14.09 -6.08
CA ASN A 160 10.23 13.88 -4.73
C ASN A 160 9.34 14.51 -3.64
N THR A 161 8.21 15.11 -4.02
CA THR A 161 7.22 15.58 -3.05
C THR A 161 6.77 14.42 -2.17
N TYR A 162 6.78 14.65 -0.87
CA TYR A 162 6.31 13.73 0.15
C TYR A 162 4.87 13.29 -0.09
N THR A 163 4.61 12.01 0.09
CA THR A 163 3.26 11.44 0.08
C THR A 163 3.09 10.38 1.16
N ILE A 164 1.87 10.20 1.61
CA ILE A 164 1.48 9.10 2.51
C ILE A 164 0.50 8.23 1.74
N CYS A 165 0.82 6.94 1.66
CA CYS A 165 -0.02 5.94 1.00
C CYS A 165 -0.36 4.82 1.97
N GLY A 166 -1.64 4.52 2.12
CA GLY A 166 -2.12 3.31 2.77
C GLY A 166 -2.34 2.22 1.73
N TYR A 167 -1.69 1.08 1.89
CA TYR A 167 -1.84 -0.09 1.01
C TYR A 167 -2.42 -1.25 1.81
N THR A 168 -3.51 -1.82 1.34
CA THR A 168 -4.14 -3.02 1.94
C THR A 168 -4.03 -4.18 0.97
N TYR A 169 -3.00 -4.99 1.12
CA TYR A 169 -2.73 -6.13 0.24
C TYR A 169 -2.74 -7.45 1.01
N SER A 170 -3.03 -8.54 0.31
CA SER A 170 -2.80 -9.89 0.83
C SER A 170 -1.30 -10.19 0.94
N LEU A 171 -0.92 -11.16 1.76
CA LEU A 171 0.49 -11.56 1.88
C LEU A 171 1.05 -12.06 0.54
N SER A 172 0.23 -12.68 -0.31
CA SER A 172 0.66 -13.06 -1.66
C SER A 172 0.94 -11.86 -2.55
N GLU A 173 0.14 -10.80 -2.46
CA GLU A 173 0.37 -9.55 -3.19
C GLU A 173 1.60 -8.81 -2.65
N TRP A 174 1.78 -8.76 -1.32
CA TRP A 174 3.00 -8.20 -0.71
C TRP A 174 4.24 -8.96 -1.13
N ARG A 175 4.20 -10.30 -1.14
CA ARG A 175 5.31 -11.14 -1.64
C ARG A 175 5.67 -10.77 -3.07
N HIS A 176 4.69 -10.67 -3.95
CA HIS A 176 4.94 -10.28 -5.33
C HIS A 176 5.61 -8.89 -5.45
N ILE A 177 5.17 -7.90 -4.64
CA ILE A 177 5.79 -6.57 -4.61
C ILE A 177 7.24 -6.65 -4.13
N ILE A 178 7.49 -7.40 -3.05
CA ILE A 178 8.83 -7.61 -2.49
C ILE A 178 9.73 -8.31 -3.52
N ASP A 179 9.24 -9.35 -4.19
CA ASP A 179 9.97 -10.06 -5.24
C ASP A 179 10.39 -9.12 -6.39
N MET A 180 9.48 -8.24 -6.81
CA MET A 180 9.80 -7.25 -7.85
C MET A 180 10.81 -6.20 -7.39
N ARG A 181 10.80 -5.80 -6.12
CA ARG A 181 11.61 -4.68 -5.62
C ARG A 181 12.93 -5.12 -4.98
N LEU A 182 12.97 -6.26 -4.30
CA LEU A 182 14.19 -6.78 -3.64
C LEU A 182 14.88 -7.86 -4.44
N ARG A 183 14.11 -8.79 -5.03
CA ARG A 183 14.65 -9.95 -5.75
C ARG A 183 14.85 -9.71 -7.24
N ASN A 184 14.60 -8.49 -7.71
CA ASN A 184 14.83 -8.04 -9.09
C ASN A 184 14.15 -8.89 -10.18
N MET A 185 13.00 -9.52 -9.91
CA MET A 185 12.29 -10.38 -10.85
C MET A 185 11.92 -9.71 -12.18
N THR A 186 11.74 -8.38 -12.18
CA THR A 186 11.39 -7.59 -13.36
C THR A 186 12.49 -6.60 -13.78
N GLY A 187 13.71 -6.77 -13.27
CA GLY A 187 14.82 -5.86 -13.43
C GLY A 187 15.16 -5.10 -12.13
N MET A 188 16.32 -4.42 -12.14
CA MET A 188 16.81 -3.72 -10.95
C MET A 188 15.87 -2.57 -10.58
N ALA A 189 15.29 -2.62 -9.39
CA ALA A 189 14.47 -1.55 -8.87
C ALA A 189 15.32 -0.36 -8.40
N HIS A 190 14.74 0.85 -8.46
CA HIS A 190 15.38 2.06 -7.92
C HIS A 190 15.69 1.88 -6.43
N LEU A 191 16.83 2.41 -5.98
CA LEU A 191 17.32 2.19 -4.61
C LEU A 191 16.30 2.64 -3.54
N ASP A 192 15.66 3.79 -3.73
CA ASP A 192 14.62 4.28 -2.78
C ASP A 192 13.42 3.32 -2.69
N ALA A 193 13.01 2.70 -3.82
CA ALA A 193 11.98 1.69 -3.81
C ALA A 193 12.41 0.43 -3.05
N ARG A 194 13.69 0.02 -3.20
CA ARG A 194 14.25 -1.13 -2.47
C ARG A 194 14.25 -0.90 -0.97
N ILE A 195 14.71 0.27 -0.52
CA ILE A 195 14.74 0.65 0.91
C ILE A 195 13.33 0.56 1.53
N VAL A 196 12.32 1.07 0.83
CA VAL A 196 10.93 0.96 1.30
C VAL A 196 10.47 -0.49 1.32
N ALA A 197 10.82 -1.31 0.32
CA ALA A 197 10.44 -2.71 0.28
C ALA A 197 11.12 -3.55 1.38
N GLU A 198 12.37 -3.23 1.74
CA GLU A 198 13.07 -3.84 2.89
C GLU A 198 12.32 -3.57 4.18
N GLN A 199 11.95 -2.31 4.44
CA GLN A 199 11.18 -1.93 5.62
C GLN A 199 9.79 -2.62 5.67
N ILE A 200 9.12 -2.72 4.52
CA ILE A 200 7.84 -3.44 4.41
C ILE A 200 8.04 -4.93 4.75
N SER A 201 9.06 -5.58 4.17
CA SER A 201 9.37 -6.99 4.45
C SER A 201 9.64 -7.23 5.93
N ASP A 202 10.44 -6.37 6.57
CA ASP A 202 10.77 -6.46 7.99
C ASP A 202 9.53 -6.33 8.89
N ILE A 203 8.64 -5.38 8.57
CA ILE A 203 7.40 -5.18 9.32
C ILE A 203 6.48 -6.40 9.18
N ILE A 204 6.30 -6.92 7.97
CA ILE A 204 5.45 -8.08 7.72
C ILE A 204 6.03 -9.32 8.43
N ASN A 205 7.32 -9.57 8.29
CA ASN A 205 8.00 -10.69 8.93
C ASN A 205 7.89 -10.59 10.46
N SER A 206 8.15 -9.42 11.03
CA SER A 206 8.02 -9.19 12.47
C SER A 206 6.60 -9.45 12.97
N ARG A 207 5.58 -9.01 12.23
CA ARG A 207 4.18 -9.22 12.57
C ARG A 207 3.78 -10.68 12.49
N MET A 208 4.14 -11.36 11.41
CA MET A 208 3.73 -12.75 11.17
C MET A 208 4.48 -13.75 12.06
N ARG A 209 5.73 -13.47 12.43
CA ARG A 209 6.51 -14.32 13.35
C ARG A 209 5.92 -14.44 14.75
N GLN A 210 5.03 -13.55 15.15
CA GLN A 210 4.27 -13.68 16.39
C GLN A 210 3.35 -14.92 16.38
N TYR A 211 2.94 -15.40 15.21
CA TYR A 211 2.06 -16.54 15.01
C TYR A 211 2.77 -17.73 14.35
N LEU A 212 3.75 -17.44 13.51
CA LEU A 212 4.49 -18.36 12.65
C LEU A 212 5.98 -18.08 12.81
N PRO A 213 6.68 -18.69 13.78
CA PRO A 213 8.07 -18.30 14.14
C PRO A 213 9.06 -18.31 12.97
N ASN A 214 8.87 -19.17 11.97
CA ASN A 214 9.74 -19.30 10.80
C ASN A 214 9.20 -18.58 9.56
N PHE A 215 8.21 -17.67 9.73
CA PHE A 215 7.64 -16.95 8.59
C PHE A 215 8.66 -16.02 7.94
N GLU A 216 8.72 -16.07 6.62
CA GLU A 216 9.48 -15.18 5.77
C GLU A 216 8.69 -14.89 4.48
N ILE A 217 8.54 -13.58 4.17
CA ILE A 217 7.86 -13.13 2.96
C ILE A 217 8.85 -12.94 1.83
#